data_dd57717432394b1a1eb0768f8c5c0183
#
_entry.id   dd57717432394b1a1eb0768f8c5c0183
#
_cell.length_a   1.000
_cell.length_b   1.000
_cell.length_c   1.000
_cell.angle_alpha   90.00
_cell.angle_beta   90.00
_cell.angle_gamma   90.00
#
_symmetry.space_group_name_H-M   'P 1'
#
loop_
_entity.id
_entity.type
_entity.pdbx_description
1 polymer ?
#
loop_
_entity_poly.entity_id
_entity_poly.type
_entity_poly.pdbx_seq_one_letter_code
_entity_poly.pdbx_strand_id
1 'polypeptide(L)'
;DWGTQLKAIKAKTGITVPPDNKNSGQSLAQLVAEKARPVADVTYLGVTFAIQAQKDGVVGSYKPAAWADIPDGLKDPNGQWFTIHSGTLGFMVNVDALKGKPVPTSWADLLKPDYKGLIGYLDPASAFVGYVGAVAVNQARGGTLDNFAPGIDYFKALQKNEPIVPKQTSYARVLSGEIAILLDYDFNGYRAKYKDQANVQF
;
A
#
# COMPACT_ATOMS: atom_id res chain seq x y z
N ASP A 1 -3.15 -0.46 10.41
CA ASP A 1 -3.72 -1.06 11.62
C ASP A 1 -5.02 -0.34 12.01
N TRP A 2 -6.14 -1.02 11.86
CA TRP A 2 -7.47 -0.50 12.13
C TRP A 2 -7.91 -0.68 13.60
N GLY A 3 -7.05 -1.24 14.47
CA GLY A 3 -7.44 -1.64 15.82
C GLY A 3 -8.07 -0.54 16.68
N THR A 4 -7.54 0.69 16.59
CA THR A 4 -8.10 1.84 17.33
C THR A 4 -9.46 2.24 16.80
N GLN A 5 -9.61 2.31 15.47
CA GLN A 5 -10.86 2.67 14.80
C GLN A 5 -11.95 1.63 15.06
N LEU A 6 -11.63 0.34 14.98
CA LEU A 6 -12.58 -0.75 15.25
C LEU A 6 -13.04 -0.77 16.69
N LYS A 7 -12.16 -0.46 17.66
CA LYS A 7 -12.54 -0.28 19.06
C LYS A 7 -13.49 0.91 19.24
N ALA A 8 -13.23 2.04 18.58
CA ALA A 8 -14.08 3.22 18.64
C ALA A 8 -15.47 2.95 18.01
N ILE A 9 -15.53 2.22 16.88
CA ILE A 9 -16.77 1.79 16.25
C ILE A 9 -17.59 0.95 17.24
N LYS A 10 -16.97 -0.07 17.86
CA LYS A 10 -17.64 -0.91 18.84
C LYS A 10 -18.18 -0.10 20.02
N ALA A 11 -17.38 0.81 20.57
CA ALA A 11 -17.80 1.64 21.70
C ALA A 11 -18.99 2.55 21.35
N LYS A 12 -19.03 3.07 20.11
CA LYS A 12 -20.08 4.00 19.68
C LYS A 12 -21.36 3.32 19.19
N THR A 13 -21.26 2.15 18.58
CA THR A 13 -22.38 1.49 17.89
C THR A 13 -22.80 0.13 18.49
N GLY A 14 -21.99 -0.45 19.38
CA GLY A 14 -22.15 -1.82 19.85
C GLY A 14 -21.74 -2.90 18.86
N ILE A 15 -21.42 -2.54 17.60
CA ILE A 15 -21.07 -3.48 16.53
C ILE A 15 -19.63 -3.93 16.67
N THR A 16 -19.42 -5.25 16.74
CA THR A 16 -18.08 -5.84 16.66
C THR A 16 -17.74 -6.12 15.20
N VAL A 17 -16.64 -5.57 14.72
CA VAL A 17 -16.12 -5.80 13.36
C VAL A 17 -14.87 -6.67 13.47
N PRO A 18 -14.94 -7.98 13.16
CA PRO A 18 -13.77 -8.85 13.10
C PRO A 18 -12.96 -8.54 11.82
N PRO A 19 -11.70 -8.06 11.94
CA PRO A 19 -10.89 -7.78 10.79
C PRO A 19 -10.25 -9.05 10.24
N ASP A 20 -10.26 -9.20 8.92
CA ASP A 20 -9.43 -10.16 8.20
C ASP A 20 -8.35 -9.39 7.42
N ASN A 21 -7.10 -9.42 7.89
CA ASN A 21 -6.02 -8.61 7.36
C ASN A 21 -5.39 -9.27 6.13
N LYS A 22 -5.65 -8.71 4.98
CA LYS A 22 -5.15 -9.16 3.67
C LYS A 22 -4.68 -7.98 2.83
N ASN A 23 -3.81 -8.23 1.86
CA ASN A 23 -3.52 -7.29 0.80
C ASN A 23 -4.71 -7.15 -0.16
N SER A 24 -4.80 -6.04 -0.89
CA SER A 24 -5.92 -5.76 -1.79
C SER A 24 -6.19 -6.88 -2.81
N GLY A 25 -5.14 -7.46 -3.40
CA GLY A 25 -5.30 -8.58 -4.34
C GLY A 25 -5.83 -9.85 -3.68
N GLN A 26 -5.38 -10.16 -2.48
CA GLN A 26 -5.88 -11.31 -1.71
C GLN A 26 -7.35 -11.11 -1.31
N SER A 27 -7.71 -9.88 -0.87
CA SER A 27 -9.09 -9.53 -0.54
C SER A 27 -10.00 -9.63 -1.77
N LEU A 28 -9.56 -9.10 -2.91
CA LEU A 28 -10.32 -9.20 -4.16
C LEU A 28 -10.52 -10.66 -4.59
N ALA A 29 -9.47 -11.48 -4.56
CA ALA A 29 -9.58 -12.90 -4.90
C ALA A 29 -10.58 -13.63 -4.00
N GLN A 30 -10.60 -13.32 -2.71
CA GLN A 30 -11.56 -13.88 -1.78
C GLN A 30 -13.01 -13.43 -2.10
N LEU A 31 -13.22 -12.13 -2.33
CA LEU A 31 -14.56 -11.62 -2.71
C LEU A 31 -15.09 -12.30 -3.97
N VAL A 32 -14.23 -12.53 -4.95
CA VAL A 32 -14.60 -13.24 -6.18
C VAL A 32 -14.96 -14.71 -5.89
N ALA A 33 -14.17 -15.39 -5.07
CA ALA A 33 -14.44 -16.78 -4.69
C ALA A 33 -15.74 -16.92 -3.87
N GLU A 34 -16.07 -15.93 -3.05
CA GLU A 34 -17.26 -15.90 -2.19
C GLU A 34 -18.49 -15.26 -2.87
N LYS A 35 -18.40 -14.87 -4.15
CA LYS A 35 -19.47 -14.13 -4.87
C LYS A 35 -20.84 -14.79 -4.80
N ALA A 36 -20.91 -16.11 -4.88
CA ALA A 36 -22.17 -16.85 -4.80
C ALA A 36 -22.76 -16.90 -3.38
N ARG A 37 -21.92 -16.71 -2.38
CA ARG A 37 -22.29 -16.71 -0.95
C ARG A 37 -21.40 -15.73 -0.18
N PRO A 38 -21.67 -14.42 -0.25
CA PRO A 38 -20.86 -13.39 0.38
C PRO A 38 -20.74 -13.57 1.90
N VAL A 39 -19.53 -13.35 2.42
CA VAL A 39 -19.21 -13.44 3.85
C VAL A 39 -18.84 -12.05 4.41
N ALA A 40 -18.09 -11.25 3.63
CA ALA A 40 -17.67 -9.92 4.05
C ALA A 40 -18.76 -8.88 3.79
N ASP A 41 -19.08 -8.05 4.81
CA ASP A 41 -19.99 -6.91 4.68
C ASP A 41 -19.28 -5.66 4.12
N VAL A 42 -18.00 -5.47 4.49
CA VAL A 42 -17.18 -4.31 4.10
C VAL A 42 -15.78 -4.78 3.76
N THR A 43 -15.22 -4.24 2.69
CA THR A 43 -13.82 -4.47 2.30
C THR A 43 -13.06 -3.15 2.17
N TYR A 44 -11.77 -3.20 2.49
CA TYR A 44 -10.84 -2.09 2.29
C TYR A 44 -9.84 -2.49 1.20
N LEU A 45 -9.83 -1.74 0.10
CA LEU A 45 -9.02 -2.01 -1.08
C LEU A 45 -8.29 -0.74 -1.54
N GLY A 46 -7.15 -0.89 -2.17
CA GLY A 46 -6.60 0.16 -3.01
C GLY A 46 -7.52 0.45 -4.19
N VAL A 47 -7.60 1.69 -4.64
CA VAL A 47 -8.62 2.14 -5.60
C VAL A 47 -8.66 1.32 -6.90
N THR A 48 -7.51 0.88 -7.44
CA THR A 48 -7.50 0.07 -8.67
C THR A 48 -8.12 -1.32 -8.45
N PHE A 49 -7.94 -1.90 -7.28
CA PHE A 49 -8.58 -3.16 -6.88
C PHE A 49 -10.08 -2.97 -6.59
N ALA A 50 -10.48 -1.80 -6.08
CA ALA A 50 -11.89 -1.46 -5.90
C ALA A 50 -12.61 -1.33 -7.24
N ILE A 51 -11.99 -0.68 -8.24
CA ILE A 51 -12.49 -0.60 -9.61
C ILE A 51 -12.61 -2.01 -10.24
N GLN A 52 -11.64 -2.89 -9.98
CA GLN A 52 -11.72 -4.26 -10.45
C GLN A 52 -12.84 -5.05 -9.74
N ALA A 53 -13.00 -4.89 -8.42
CA ALA A 53 -14.11 -5.48 -7.67
C ALA A 53 -15.49 -5.06 -8.21
N GLN A 54 -15.62 -3.81 -8.62
CA GLN A 54 -16.80 -3.30 -9.31
C GLN A 54 -17.04 -4.02 -10.64
N LYS A 55 -16.02 -4.16 -11.49
CA LYS A 55 -16.10 -4.88 -12.77
C LYS A 55 -16.46 -6.36 -12.59
N ASP A 56 -15.92 -6.98 -11.55
CA ASP A 56 -16.18 -8.39 -11.22
C ASP A 56 -17.57 -8.58 -10.58
N GLY A 57 -18.26 -7.48 -10.24
CA GLY A 57 -19.60 -7.50 -9.66
C GLY A 57 -19.64 -8.13 -8.26
N VAL A 58 -18.62 -7.85 -7.43
CA VAL A 58 -18.50 -8.38 -6.07
C VAL A 58 -18.66 -7.30 -4.99
N VAL A 59 -19.08 -6.10 -5.37
CA VAL A 59 -19.39 -4.98 -4.48
C VAL A 59 -20.77 -4.43 -4.73
N GLY A 60 -21.50 -4.13 -3.67
CA GLY A 60 -22.80 -3.47 -3.72
C GLY A 60 -22.68 -1.95 -3.63
N SER A 61 -23.79 -1.24 -3.83
CA SER A 61 -23.85 0.22 -3.75
C SER A 61 -24.23 0.67 -2.34
N TYR A 62 -23.44 1.60 -1.80
CA TYR A 62 -23.72 2.28 -0.53
C TYR A 62 -23.18 3.71 -0.54
N LYS A 63 -23.98 4.67 -0.16
CA LYS A 63 -23.57 6.07 -0.03
C LYS A 63 -23.67 6.49 1.45
N PRO A 64 -22.53 6.70 2.15
CA PRO A 64 -22.54 7.13 3.53
C PRO A 64 -23.08 8.56 3.67
N ALA A 65 -23.42 8.98 4.89
CA ALA A 65 -23.97 10.31 5.15
C ALA A 65 -23.06 11.45 4.64
N ALA A 66 -21.73 11.27 4.74
CA ALA A 66 -20.74 12.23 4.23
C ALA A 66 -20.42 12.07 2.72
N TRP A 67 -21.25 11.39 1.96
CA TRP A 67 -21.01 11.15 0.53
C TRP A 67 -20.75 12.42 -0.28
N ALA A 68 -21.48 13.49 0.01
CA ALA A 68 -21.35 14.78 -0.70
C ALA A 68 -19.97 15.42 -0.48
N ASP A 69 -19.33 15.16 0.65
CA ASP A 69 -18.04 15.75 1.03
C ASP A 69 -16.84 15.04 0.34
N ILE A 70 -17.07 13.87 -0.26
CA ILE A 70 -16.03 13.14 -0.98
C ILE A 70 -15.93 13.72 -2.40
N PRO A 71 -14.73 14.15 -2.86
CA PRO A 71 -14.54 14.65 -4.22
C PRO A 71 -14.94 13.61 -5.28
N ASP A 72 -15.52 14.07 -6.40
CA ASP A 72 -16.05 13.18 -7.44
C ASP A 72 -14.99 12.24 -8.04
N GLY A 73 -13.74 12.67 -8.16
CA GLY A 73 -12.64 11.80 -8.62
C GLY A 73 -12.22 10.71 -7.63
N LEU A 74 -12.75 10.72 -6.40
CA LEU A 74 -12.40 9.81 -5.31
C LEU A 74 -13.56 8.90 -4.88
N LYS A 75 -14.61 8.80 -5.70
CA LYS A 75 -15.78 7.94 -5.46
C LYS A 75 -16.39 7.45 -6.78
N ASP A 76 -17.02 6.30 -6.75
CA ASP A 76 -17.88 5.83 -7.85
C ASP A 76 -19.24 6.51 -7.78
N PRO A 77 -19.77 7.12 -8.86
CA PRO A 77 -21.05 7.81 -8.83
C PRO A 77 -22.23 6.97 -8.33
N ASN A 78 -22.17 5.65 -8.55
CA ASN A 78 -23.19 4.69 -8.13
C ASN A 78 -23.00 4.20 -6.68
N GLY A 79 -21.91 4.61 -5.99
CA GLY A 79 -21.65 4.25 -4.60
C GLY A 79 -21.05 2.86 -4.40
N GLN A 80 -20.45 2.26 -5.43
CA GLN A 80 -19.86 0.94 -5.31
C GLN A 80 -18.48 0.96 -4.64
N TRP A 81 -17.82 2.12 -4.63
CA TRP A 81 -16.61 2.37 -3.84
C TRP A 81 -16.47 3.88 -3.54
N PHE A 82 -15.73 4.19 -2.51
CA PHE A 82 -15.33 5.56 -2.18
C PHE A 82 -14.02 5.55 -1.37
N THR A 83 -13.26 6.62 -1.51
CA THR A 83 -11.98 6.81 -0.81
C THR A 83 -12.22 7.38 0.58
N ILE A 84 -11.57 6.79 1.58
CA ILE A 84 -11.63 7.24 2.97
C ILE A 84 -10.34 7.94 3.42
N HIS A 85 -9.24 7.73 2.73
CA HIS A 85 -7.98 8.45 2.91
C HIS A 85 -7.08 8.28 1.69
N SER A 86 -6.06 9.12 1.59
CA SER A 86 -4.96 9.03 0.63
C SER A 86 -3.62 9.16 1.34
N GLY A 87 -2.55 8.85 0.67
CA GLY A 87 -1.18 9.00 1.15
C GLY A 87 -0.22 9.18 -0.02
N THR A 88 0.98 9.64 0.29
CA THR A 88 2.07 9.78 -0.68
C THR A 88 3.02 8.60 -0.54
N LEU A 89 3.37 7.97 -1.65
CA LEU A 89 4.38 6.92 -1.67
C LEU A 89 5.78 7.55 -1.63
N GLY A 90 6.66 6.98 -0.81
CA GLY A 90 8.06 7.39 -0.72
C GLY A 90 8.95 6.25 -0.21
N PHE A 91 10.13 6.63 0.24
CA PHE A 91 11.07 5.71 0.88
C PHE A 91 10.99 5.87 2.39
N MET A 92 10.46 4.88 3.07
CA MET A 92 10.53 4.78 4.52
C MET A 92 11.88 4.16 4.89
N VAL A 93 12.78 4.98 5.46
CA VAL A 93 14.17 4.60 5.68
C VAL A 93 14.48 4.52 7.18
N ASN A 94 14.84 3.34 7.66
CA ASN A 94 15.43 3.18 8.97
C ASN A 94 16.93 3.57 8.89
N VAL A 95 17.27 4.72 9.44
CA VAL A 95 18.61 5.32 9.32
C VAL A 95 19.67 4.46 10.03
N ASP A 96 19.33 3.86 11.16
CA ASP A 96 20.25 3.00 11.91
C ASP A 96 20.59 1.72 11.12
N ALA A 97 19.60 1.18 10.41
CA ALA A 97 19.76 0.00 9.56
C ALA A 97 20.61 0.25 8.30
N LEU A 98 20.78 1.52 7.89
CA LEU A 98 21.70 1.88 6.81
C LEU A 98 23.18 1.75 7.21
N LYS A 99 23.50 1.70 8.51
CA LYS A 99 24.87 1.52 9.01
C LYS A 99 25.85 2.55 8.43
N GLY A 100 25.44 3.82 8.42
CA GLY A 100 26.25 4.94 7.94
C GLY A 100 26.22 5.17 6.43
N LYS A 101 25.49 4.37 5.64
CA LYS A 101 25.25 4.67 4.23
C LYS A 101 24.32 5.90 4.09
N PRO A 102 24.45 6.68 3.00
CA PRO A 102 23.57 7.82 2.78
C PRO A 102 22.10 7.38 2.63
N VAL A 103 21.18 8.27 3.04
CA VAL A 103 19.75 8.07 2.79
C VAL A 103 19.50 8.27 1.28
N PRO A 104 18.84 7.31 0.59
CA PRO A 104 18.54 7.47 -0.83
C PRO A 104 17.51 8.59 -1.05
N THR A 105 17.72 9.40 -2.07
CA THR A 105 16.85 10.54 -2.42
C THR A 105 16.19 10.40 -3.79
N SER A 106 16.53 9.35 -4.52
CA SER A 106 15.99 9.10 -5.86
C SER A 106 15.83 7.61 -6.15
N TRP A 107 14.98 7.29 -7.12
CA TRP A 107 14.86 5.93 -7.64
C TRP A 107 16.19 5.37 -8.16
N ALA A 108 17.02 6.24 -8.74
CA ALA A 108 18.33 5.84 -9.26
C ALA A 108 19.29 5.42 -8.15
N ASP A 109 19.20 6.02 -6.97
CA ASP A 109 20.04 5.65 -5.84
C ASP A 109 19.81 4.20 -5.43
N LEU A 110 18.56 3.72 -5.46
CA LEU A 110 18.23 2.34 -5.08
C LEU A 110 18.89 1.28 -5.98
N LEU A 111 19.37 1.68 -7.17
CA LEU A 111 20.12 0.78 -8.07
C LEU A 111 21.62 0.69 -7.73
N LYS A 112 22.12 1.52 -6.81
CA LYS A 112 23.53 1.48 -6.39
C LYS A 112 23.79 0.21 -5.57
N PRO A 113 24.96 -0.44 -5.75
CA PRO A 113 25.29 -1.67 -5.02
C PRO A 113 25.39 -1.49 -3.50
N ASP A 114 25.55 -0.25 -3.02
CA ASP A 114 25.57 0.07 -1.59
C ASP A 114 24.30 -0.36 -0.86
N TYR A 115 23.16 -0.45 -1.55
CA TYR A 115 21.86 -0.80 -0.98
C TYR A 115 21.48 -2.27 -1.18
N LYS A 116 22.44 -3.12 -1.60
CA LYS A 116 22.19 -4.56 -1.78
C LYS A 116 21.69 -5.21 -0.49
N GLY A 117 20.55 -5.92 -0.58
CA GLY A 117 19.90 -6.59 0.54
C GLY A 117 19.19 -5.66 1.53
N LEU A 118 19.12 -4.35 1.28
CA LEU A 118 18.56 -3.36 2.20
C LEU A 118 17.17 -2.85 1.76
N ILE A 119 16.77 -3.09 0.52
CA ILE A 119 15.56 -2.53 -0.09
C ILE A 119 14.42 -3.53 0.01
N GLY A 120 13.25 -3.05 0.43
CA GLY A 120 12.01 -3.82 0.43
C GLY A 120 10.91 -3.13 -0.37
N TYR A 121 10.06 -3.92 -1.01
CA TYR A 121 8.80 -3.47 -1.61
C TYR A 121 7.81 -4.63 -1.65
N LEU A 122 6.51 -4.32 -1.68
CA LEU A 122 5.48 -5.34 -1.80
C LEU A 122 5.23 -5.69 -3.28
N ASP A 123 4.83 -6.92 -3.53
CA ASP A 123 4.52 -7.41 -4.87
C ASP A 123 3.42 -6.57 -5.53
N PRO A 124 3.69 -5.92 -6.68
CA PRO A 124 2.72 -5.10 -7.41
C PRO A 124 1.44 -5.83 -7.82
N ALA A 125 1.50 -7.14 -8.03
CA ALA A 125 0.34 -7.93 -8.44
C ALA A 125 -0.66 -8.18 -7.29
N SER A 126 -0.18 -8.18 -6.05
CA SER A 126 -0.99 -8.55 -4.88
C SER A 126 -1.23 -7.40 -3.90
N ALA A 127 -0.38 -6.39 -3.87
CA ALA A 127 -0.44 -5.28 -2.92
C ALA A 127 -0.56 -3.93 -3.61
N PHE A 128 -1.51 -3.10 -3.17
CA PHE A 128 -1.73 -1.79 -3.78
C PHE A 128 -0.51 -0.86 -3.63
N VAL A 129 0.18 -0.86 -2.49
CA VAL A 129 1.42 -0.07 -2.31
C VAL A 129 2.51 -0.50 -3.29
N GLY A 130 2.63 -1.80 -3.57
CA GLY A 130 3.54 -2.31 -4.60
C GLY A 130 3.16 -1.86 -6.00
N TYR A 131 1.85 -1.91 -6.33
CA TYR A 131 1.33 -1.40 -7.60
C TYR A 131 1.63 0.09 -7.79
N VAL A 132 1.33 0.92 -6.77
CA VAL A 132 1.62 2.37 -6.81
C VAL A 132 3.13 2.61 -6.96
N GLY A 133 3.97 1.82 -6.28
CA GLY A 133 5.43 1.87 -6.44
C GLY A 133 5.88 1.57 -7.87
N ALA A 134 5.27 0.57 -8.50
CA ALA A 134 5.58 0.24 -9.90
C ALA A 134 5.15 1.37 -10.86
N VAL A 135 3.97 1.98 -10.65
CA VAL A 135 3.52 3.13 -11.44
C VAL A 135 4.45 4.33 -11.24
N ALA A 136 4.80 4.64 -9.98
CA ALA A 136 5.64 5.79 -9.65
C ALA A 136 7.04 5.69 -10.31
N VAL A 137 7.69 4.53 -10.21
CA VAL A 137 9.00 4.34 -10.83
C VAL A 137 8.92 4.34 -12.35
N ASN A 138 7.86 3.76 -12.94
CA ASN A 138 7.65 3.78 -14.38
C ASN A 138 7.57 5.22 -14.90
N GLN A 139 6.73 6.06 -14.27
CA GLN A 139 6.61 7.47 -14.64
C GLN A 139 7.90 8.24 -14.42
N ALA A 140 8.59 8.04 -13.30
CA ALA A 140 9.89 8.67 -13.01
C ALA A 140 10.99 8.29 -14.03
N ARG A 141 10.83 7.15 -14.71
CA ARG A 141 11.73 6.68 -15.78
C ARG A 141 11.23 7.01 -17.18
N GLY A 142 10.22 7.86 -17.31
CA GLY A 142 9.66 8.30 -18.59
C GLY A 142 8.64 7.35 -19.23
N GLY A 143 8.16 6.36 -18.48
CA GLY A 143 7.04 5.50 -18.89
C GLY A 143 5.68 6.18 -18.73
N THR A 144 4.65 5.55 -19.28
CA THR A 144 3.25 5.96 -19.18
C THR A 144 2.39 4.79 -18.71
N LEU A 145 1.09 5.02 -18.48
CA LEU A 145 0.18 3.90 -18.15
C LEU A 145 0.01 2.89 -19.29
N ASP A 146 0.24 3.32 -20.53
CA ASP A 146 0.18 2.46 -21.73
C ASP A 146 1.56 1.87 -22.10
N ASN A 147 2.64 2.39 -21.52
CA ASN A 147 4.01 1.91 -21.74
C ASN A 147 4.72 1.71 -20.40
N PHE A 148 4.76 0.47 -19.95
CA PHE A 148 5.39 0.07 -18.69
C PHE A 148 6.83 -0.46 -18.84
N ALA A 149 7.40 -0.45 -20.04
CA ALA A 149 8.75 -0.97 -20.31
C ALA A 149 9.81 -0.33 -19.39
N PRO A 150 9.86 1.03 -19.22
CA PRO A 150 10.85 1.65 -18.34
C PRO A 150 10.77 1.18 -16.87
N GLY A 151 9.56 0.96 -16.35
CA GLY A 151 9.35 0.44 -14.99
C GLY A 151 9.79 -1.01 -14.85
N ILE A 152 9.46 -1.85 -15.84
CA ILE A 152 9.88 -3.26 -15.88
C ILE A 152 11.42 -3.35 -15.90
N ASP A 153 12.07 -2.55 -16.73
CA ASP A 153 13.53 -2.55 -16.82
C ASP A 153 14.19 -2.06 -15.53
N TYR A 154 13.57 -1.09 -14.85
CA TYR A 154 14.01 -0.68 -13.53
C TYR A 154 13.96 -1.81 -12.51
N PHE A 155 12.84 -2.54 -12.40
CA PHE A 155 12.73 -3.66 -11.46
C PHE A 155 13.66 -4.81 -11.81
N LYS A 156 13.91 -5.09 -13.10
CA LYS A 156 14.94 -6.04 -13.53
C LYS A 156 16.34 -5.60 -13.05
N ALA A 157 16.67 -4.32 -13.17
CA ALA A 157 17.93 -3.79 -12.67
C ALA A 157 18.02 -3.87 -11.14
N LEU A 158 16.91 -3.57 -10.43
CA LEU A 158 16.84 -3.62 -8.97
C LEU A 158 17.06 -5.02 -8.40
N GLN A 159 16.76 -6.09 -9.16
CA GLN A 159 17.04 -7.48 -8.74
C GLN A 159 18.51 -7.73 -8.44
N LYS A 160 19.44 -6.97 -9.04
CA LYS A 160 20.88 -7.05 -8.72
C LYS A 160 21.18 -6.68 -7.26
N ASN A 161 20.31 -5.87 -6.65
CA ASN A 161 20.39 -5.48 -5.25
C ASN A 161 19.62 -6.45 -4.32
N GLU A 162 19.17 -7.60 -4.83
CA GLU A 162 18.53 -8.65 -4.04
C GLU A 162 17.43 -8.10 -3.10
N PRO A 163 16.42 -7.41 -3.64
CA PRO A 163 15.41 -6.76 -2.81
C PRO A 163 14.58 -7.80 -2.05
N ILE A 164 14.11 -7.41 -0.87
CA ILE A 164 13.21 -8.21 -0.05
C ILE A 164 11.78 -7.93 -0.52
N VAL A 165 11.05 -8.97 -0.96
CA VAL A 165 9.67 -8.85 -1.42
C VAL A 165 8.74 -9.63 -0.50
N PRO A 166 8.30 -9.04 0.62
CA PRO A 166 7.39 -9.70 1.54
C PRO A 166 5.98 -9.82 0.96
N LYS A 167 5.25 -10.83 1.42
CA LYS A 167 3.87 -11.08 0.98
C LYS A 167 2.84 -10.14 1.62
N GLN A 168 3.18 -9.49 2.73
CA GLN A 168 2.30 -8.59 3.48
C GLN A 168 3.08 -7.38 3.97
N THR A 169 2.35 -6.39 4.54
CA THR A 169 2.95 -5.16 5.06
C THR A 169 4.17 -5.41 5.95
N SER A 170 5.18 -4.58 5.79
CA SER A 170 6.50 -4.78 6.36
C SER A 170 6.91 -3.70 7.35
N TYR A 171 5.94 -2.94 7.90
CA TYR A 171 6.19 -1.90 8.88
C TYR A 171 7.08 -2.37 10.05
N ALA A 172 6.73 -3.50 10.68
CA ALA A 172 7.50 -4.05 11.79
C ALA A 172 8.93 -4.45 11.38
N ARG A 173 9.12 -4.89 10.13
CA ARG A 173 10.45 -5.26 9.59
C ARG A 173 11.34 -4.03 9.35
N VAL A 174 10.75 -2.87 9.10
CA VAL A 174 11.50 -1.61 9.06
C VAL A 174 11.90 -1.20 10.47
N LEU A 175 10.98 -1.25 11.43
CA LEU A 175 11.29 -0.90 12.82
C LEU A 175 12.38 -1.80 13.42
N SER A 176 12.39 -3.09 13.10
CA SER A 176 13.43 -4.04 13.52
C SER A 176 14.77 -3.89 12.77
N GLY A 177 14.82 -3.10 11.71
CA GLY A 177 15.99 -2.93 10.86
C GLY A 177 16.26 -4.10 9.87
N GLU A 178 15.34 -5.05 9.76
CA GLU A 178 15.44 -6.14 8.78
C GLU A 178 15.33 -5.60 7.33
N ILE A 179 14.48 -4.60 7.11
CA ILE A 179 14.40 -3.84 5.87
C ILE A 179 14.84 -2.41 6.19
N ALA A 180 15.95 -1.96 5.62
CA ALA A 180 16.43 -0.60 5.86
C ALA A 180 15.66 0.45 5.05
N ILE A 181 15.24 0.13 3.83
CA ILE A 181 14.55 1.03 2.89
C ILE A 181 13.31 0.33 2.38
N LEU A 182 12.13 0.80 2.74
CA LEU A 182 10.85 0.23 2.29
C LEU A 182 10.10 1.25 1.42
N LEU A 183 9.60 0.81 0.27
CA LEU A 183 8.61 1.58 -0.47
C LEU A 183 7.28 1.51 0.29
N ASP A 184 6.87 2.61 0.89
CA ASP A 184 5.67 2.68 1.73
C ASP A 184 5.06 4.08 1.71
N TYR A 185 3.92 4.25 2.38
CA TYR A 185 3.21 5.51 2.46
C TYR A 185 3.72 6.40 3.59
N ASP A 186 3.60 7.71 3.39
CA ASP A 186 3.97 8.77 4.32
C ASP A 186 3.38 8.58 5.73
N PHE A 187 2.10 8.18 5.84
CA PHE A 187 1.46 7.97 7.13
C PHE A 187 2.13 6.86 7.97
N ASN A 188 2.73 5.86 7.34
CA ASN A 188 3.53 4.84 8.04
C ASN A 188 4.89 5.41 8.47
N GLY A 189 5.54 6.20 7.63
CA GLY A 189 6.77 6.92 7.98
C GLY A 189 6.56 7.88 9.15
N TYR A 190 5.50 8.66 9.13
CA TYR A 190 5.14 9.56 10.24
C TYR A 190 4.77 8.82 11.51
N ARG A 191 4.05 7.70 11.40
CA ARG A 191 3.78 6.83 12.54
C ARG A 191 5.08 6.35 13.17
N ALA A 192 6.01 5.82 12.40
CA ALA A 192 7.28 5.33 12.88
C ALA A 192 8.07 6.43 13.61
N LYS A 193 8.15 7.60 13.01
CA LYS A 193 8.92 8.73 13.54
C LYS A 193 8.29 9.34 14.79
N TYR A 194 6.98 9.63 14.76
CA TYR A 194 6.34 10.46 15.78
C TYR A 194 5.60 9.65 16.86
N LYS A 195 5.13 8.44 16.55
CA LYS A 195 4.42 7.59 17.51
C LYS A 195 5.33 6.52 18.11
N ASP A 196 6.05 5.82 17.27
CA ASP A 196 6.89 4.70 17.69
C ASP A 196 8.35 5.16 17.97
N GLN A 197 8.64 6.46 17.78
CA GLN A 197 9.92 7.15 18.09
C GLN A 197 11.13 6.45 17.42
N ALA A 198 10.93 5.83 16.28
CA ALA A 198 11.99 5.20 15.52
C ALA A 198 12.81 6.23 14.74
N ASN A 199 14.12 5.98 14.55
CA ASN A 199 14.99 6.80 13.72
C ASN A 199 14.71 6.55 12.23
N VAL A 200 13.54 7.00 11.78
CA VAL A 200 13.04 6.83 10.43
C VAL A 200 12.95 8.16 9.72
N GLN A 201 13.41 8.20 8.47
CA GLN A 201 13.18 9.27 7.50
C GLN A 201 12.18 8.80 6.44
N PHE A 202 11.40 9.77 5.93
CA PHE A 202 10.48 9.56 4.83
C PHE A 202 10.65 10.66 3.79
#